data_4a10fa04ef0caf58da4ba99b6141a756
#
_entry.id   4a10fa04ef0caf58da4ba99b6141a756
#
_cell.length_a   1.000
_cell.length_b   1.000
_cell.length_c   1.000
_cell.angle_alpha   90.00
_cell.angle_beta   90.00
_cell.angle_gamma   90.00
#
_symmetry.space_group_name_H-M   'P 1'
#
loop_
_entity.id
_entity.type
_entity.pdbx_description
1 polymer ?
#
loop_
_entity_poly.entity_id
_entity_poly.type
_entity_poly.pdbx_seq_one_letter_code
_entity_poly.pdbx_strand_id
1 'polypeptide(L)'
;MRFDDPKFVKISHRNVWGEWTFVFEGSKLCGLKFQGPSDEAKTIAPSSLQACAYASPDSESGIHSRTRNAYRKAINELNLYLVGKICEFSIPIKIYGTEFQKKVLEVTRSIPYGKTWTYKQVAEAVGHPSAVRAVGNVLHRNPLQVVIPCHRVIDSRGRLSGFALGVGLKRRLLCMEGAIPNELMLE
;
A
#
# COMPACT_ATOMS: atom_id res chain seq x y z
N MET A 1 6.98 -14.08 4.57
CA MET A 1 5.77 -14.93 4.47
C MET A 1 5.64 -15.38 3.03
N ARG A 2 5.36 -16.65 2.78
CA ARG A 2 5.08 -17.18 1.43
C ARG A 2 3.57 -17.33 1.29
N PHE A 3 3.00 -16.80 0.23
CA PHE A 3 1.57 -16.90 -0.10
C PHE A 3 1.32 -18.03 -1.11
N ASP A 4 2.06 -19.13 -1.02
CA ASP A 4 1.94 -20.26 -1.96
C ASP A 4 1.04 -21.39 -1.44
N ASP A 5 0.50 -21.24 -0.23
CA ASP A 5 -0.49 -22.14 0.37
C ASP A 5 -1.84 -21.98 -0.39
N PRO A 6 -2.52 -23.08 -0.75
CA PRO A 6 -3.78 -23.06 -1.50
C PRO A 6 -4.93 -22.33 -0.82
N LYS A 7 -4.84 -22.03 0.49
CA LYS A 7 -5.81 -21.17 1.18
C LYS A 7 -5.79 -19.71 0.71
N PHE A 8 -4.71 -19.28 0.03
CA PHE A 8 -4.59 -17.92 -0.48
C PHE A 8 -5.01 -17.84 -1.94
N VAL A 9 -5.88 -16.91 -2.25
CA VAL A 9 -6.28 -16.55 -3.61
C VAL A 9 -5.49 -15.33 -4.04
N LYS A 10 -4.76 -15.44 -5.15
CA LYS A 10 -4.00 -14.32 -5.76
C LYS A 10 -4.76 -13.84 -6.99
N ILE A 11 -4.99 -12.55 -7.09
CA ILE A 11 -5.69 -11.92 -8.21
C ILE A 11 -4.91 -10.69 -8.65
N SER A 12 -4.55 -10.63 -9.93
CA SER A 12 -3.88 -9.47 -10.51
C SER A 12 -4.88 -8.49 -11.10
N HIS A 13 -4.59 -7.22 -10.95
CA HIS A 13 -5.35 -6.11 -11.49
C HIS A 13 -4.41 -5.05 -12.05
N ARG A 14 -4.69 -4.55 -13.26
CA ARG A 14 -3.91 -3.49 -13.88
C ARG A 14 -4.74 -2.21 -13.95
N ASN A 15 -4.14 -1.11 -13.54
CA ASN A 15 -4.70 0.23 -13.70
C ASN A 15 -3.63 1.20 -14.25
N VAL A 16 -3.95 2.48 -14.34
CA VAL A 16 -3.04 3.52 -14.85
C VAL A 16 -1.76 3.70 -14.03
N TRP A 17 -1.72 3.21 -12.78
CA TRP A 17 -0.53 3.26 -11.95
C TRP A 17 0.40 2.07 -12.20
N GLY A 18 -0.11 0.95 -12.68
CA GLY A 18 0.62 -0.27 -12.93
C GLY A 18 -0.18 -1.53 -12.59
N GLU A 19 0.53 -2.62 -12.35
CA GLU A 19 -0.06 -3.89 -12.01
C GLU A 19 -0.06 -4.11 -10.49
N TRP A 20 -1.18 -4.59 -9.96
CA TRP A 20 -1.39 -4.85 -8.55
C TRP A 20 -1.77 -6.31 -8.34
N THR A 21 -1.12 -6.98 -7.40
CA THR A 21 -1.48 -8.34 -7.00
C THR A 21 -2.12 -8.30 -5.62
N PHE A 22 -3.38 -8.70 -5.55
CA PHE A 22 -4.15 -8.87 -4.33
C PHE A 22 -4.04 -10.32 -3.85
N VAL A 23 -3.83 -10.52 -2.56
CA VAL A 23 -3.80 -11.85 -1.92
C VAL A 23 -4.86 -11.90 -0.84
N PHE A 24 -5.80 -12.84 -0.96
CA PHE A 24 -6.90 -13.02 -0.03
C PHE A 24 -6.81 -14.36 0.70
N GLU A 25 -7.24 -14.38 1.96
CA GLU A 25 -7.65 -15.56 2.69
C GLU A 25 -9.13 -15.40 3.02
N GLY A 26 -10.00 -16.14 2.30
CA GLY A 26 -11.44 -15.92 2.33
C GLY A 26 -11.80 -14.49 1.88
N SER A 27 -12.43 -13.71 2.76
CA SER A 27 -12.80 -12.31 2.51
C SER A 27 -11.79 -11.28 3.02
N LYS A 28 -10.67 -11.71 3.62
CA LYS A 28 -9.69 -10.81 4.22
C LYS A 28 -8.50 -10.60 3.28
N LEU A 29 -8.14 -9.35 3.03
CA LEU A 29 -6.94 -9.00 2.29
C LEU A 29 -5.70 -9.24 3.16
N CYS A 30 -4.78 -10.07 2.68
CA CYS A 30 -3.55 -10.46 3.39
C CYS A 30 -2.31 -9.89 2.71
N GLY A 31 -2.40 -9.55 1.44
CA GLY A 31 -1.33 -8.95 0.65
C GLY A 31 -1.86 -8.06 -0.45
N LEU A 32 -1.18 -6.97 -0.67
CA LEU A 32 -1.34 -6.09 -1.82
C LEU A 32 0.05 -5.66 -2.24
N LYS A 33 0.46 -6.07 -3.44
CA LYS A 33 1.76 -5.77 -4.01
C LYS A 33 1.60 -5.01 -5.31
N PHE A 34 2.41 -4.00 -5.48
CA PHE A 34 2.54 -3.26 -6.71
C PHE A 34 3.70 -3.81 -7.55
N GLN A 35 3.48 -3.98 -8.84
CA GLN A 35 4.49 -4.26 -9.85
C GLN A 35 4.36 -3.19 -10.94
N GLY A 36 5.16 -2.17 -10.84
CA GLY A 36 5.25 -1.12 -11.83
C GLY A 36 6.64 -1.04 -12.42
N PRO A 37 6.83 -0.34 -13.54
CA PRO A 37 8.15 0.03 -14.01
C PRO A 37 8.84 0.82 -12.89
N SER A 38 9.96 0.33 -12.42
CA SER A 38 10.66 0.81 -11.22
C SER A 38 11.14 2.27 -11.31
N ASP A 39 11.22 2.85 -12.51
CA ASP A 39 11.79 4.19 -12.71
C ASP A 39 11.03 5.08 -13.72
N GLU A 40 9.94 4.60 -14.33
CA GLU A 40 9.19 5.36 -15.34
C GLU A 40 7.76 5.70 -14.91
N ALA A 41 7.53 6.06 -13.66
CA ALA A 41 6.31 6.76 -13.26
C ALA A 41 6.37 8.23 -13.78
N LYS A 42 6.74 8.41 -15.06
CA LYS A 42 6.67 9.70 -15.75
C LYS A 42 5.21 10.06 -15.90
N THR A 43 4.81 11.06 -15.13
CA THR A 43 3.76 12.05 -15.45
C THR A 43 2.51 11.49 -16.16
N ILE A 44 1.69 10.75 -15.44
CA ILE A 44 0.29 10.59 -15.85
C ILE A 44 -0.48 11.71 -15.17
N ALA A 45 -0.88 12.71 -15.96
CA ALA A 45 -1.65 13.84 -15.48
C ALA A 45 -3.00 13.39 -14.86
N PRO A 46 -3.50 14.09 -13.84
CA PRO A 46 -4.77 13.74 -13.17
C PRO A 46 -5.99 13.71 -14.09
N SER A 47 -5.92 14.40 -15.23
CA SER A 47 -7.02 14.54 -16.19
C SER A 47 -7.35 13.29 -17.03
N SER A 48 -6.47 12.26 -17.04
CA SER A 48 -6.70 11.02 -17.81
C SER A 48 -7.31 9.88 -16.98
N LEU A 49 -7.74 10.15 -15.75
CA LEU A 49 -8.20 9.14 -14.78
C LEU A 49 -9.65 8.69 -14.97
N GLN A 50 -10.30 9.04 -16.09
CA GLN A 50 -11.73 8.78 -16.30
C GLN A 50 -12.10 7.37 -16.76
N ALA A 51 -11.15 6.50 -17.03
CA ALA A 51 -11.43 5.14 -17.42
C ALA A 51 -10.33 4.19 -16.98
N CYS A 52 -10.59 3.34 -16.00
CA CYS A 52 -9.97 2.02 -15.94
C CYS A 52 -10.51 1.18 -14.79
N ALA A 53 -11.75 0.74 -14.94
CA ALA A 53 -12.18 -0.52 -14.34
C ALA A 53 -11.95 -1.61 -15.38
N TYR A 54 -10.78 -2.17 -15.49
CA TYR A 54 -10.55 -3.37 -16.29
C TYR A 54 -10.07 -4.48 -15.36
N ALA A 55 -11.03 -5.15 -14.71
CA ALA A 55 -10.81 -6.50 -14.25
C ALA A 55 -11.01 -7.40 -15.47
N SER A 56 -10.01 -8.19 -15.84
CA SER A 56 -10.21 -9.24 -16.84
C SER A 56 -11.26 -10.21 -16.29
N PRO A 57 -12.37 -10.48 -17.00
CA PRO A 57 -13.41 -11.43 -16.56
C PRO A 57 -12.86 -12.81 -16.21
N ASP A 58 -11.75 -13.20 -16.85
CA ASP A 58 -11.09 -14.49 -16.68
C ASP A 58 -10.40 -14.69 -15.33
N SER A 59 -10.07 -13.60 -14.60
CA SER A 59 -9.42 -13.67 -13.29
C SER A 59 -10.38 -14.04 -12.15
N GLU A 60 -11.69 -14.01 -12.39
CA GLU A 60 -12.73 -14.28 -11.38
C GLU A 60 -13.36 -15.68 -11.50
N SER A 61 -13.08 -16.44 -12.58
CA SER A 61 -13.61 -17.80 -12.78
C SER A 61 -12.99 -18.76 -11.73
N GLY A 62 -13.87 -19.48 -11.02
CA GLY A 62 -13.43 -20.40 -9.97
C GLY A 62 -13.22 -19.80 -8.59
N ILE A 63 -13.32 -18.47 -8.41
CA ILE A 63 -13.18 -17.83 -7.11
C ILE A 63 -14.51 -17.89 -6.34
N HIS A 64 -14.42 -18.27 -5.05
CA HIS A 64 -15.56 -18.28 -4.16
C HIS A 64 -16.23 -16.89 -4.05
N SER A 65 -17.55 -16.81 -4.01
CA SER A 65 -18.33 -15.55 -4.05
C SER A 65 -17.90 -14.51 -2.99
N ARG A 66 -17.58 -14.94 -1.77
CA ARG A 66 -17.11 -14.06 -0.70
C ARG A 66 -15.76 -13.40 -1.03
N THR A 67 -14.82 -14.15 -1.61
CA THR A 67 -13.52 -13.62 -2.03
C THR A 67 -13.68 -12.68 -3.21
N ARG A 68 -14.56 -13.00 -4.16
CA ARG A 68 -14.87 -12.15 -5.32
C ARG A 68 -15.44 -10.79 -4.88
N ASN A 69 -16.39 -10.78 -3.93
CA ASN A 69 -16.94 -9.52 -3.40
C ASN A 69 -15.90 -8.70 -2.66
N ALA A 70 -15.03 -9.34 -1.87
CA ALA A 70 -13.93 -8.67 -1.19
C ALA A 70 -12.92 -8.09 -2.19
N TYR A 71 -12.61 -8.81 -3.27
CA TYR A 71 -11.73 -8.34 -4.34
C TYR A 71 -12.31 -7.12 -5.05
N ARG A 72 -13.58 -7.14 -5.45
CA ARG A 72 -14.24 -5.99 -6.08
C ARG A 72 -14.23 -4.76 -5.18
N LYS A 73 -14.48 -4.95 -3.88
CA LYS A 73 -14.38 -3.88 -2.90
C LYS A 73 -12.95 -3.34 -2.81
N ALA A 74 -11.94 -4.20 -2.72
CA ALA A 74 -10.54 -3.80 -2.61
C ALA A 74 -10.05 -3.02 -3.84
N ILE A 75 -10.41 -3.44 -5.06
CA ILE A 75 -10.10 -2.71 -6.29
C ILE A 75 -10.77 -1.32 -6.29
N ASN A 76 -12.06 -1.27 -5.96
CA ASN A 76 -12.79 -0.01 -5.95
C ASN A 76 -12.16 0.96 -4.95
N GLU A 77 -11.87 0.52 -3.73
CA GLU A 77 -11.21 1.34 -2.71
C GLU A 77 -9.80 1.77 -3.16
N LEU A 78 -9.00 0.86 -3.76
CA LEU A 78 -7.68 1.22 -4.28
C LEU A 78 -7.77 2.30 -5.36
N ASN A 79 -8.67 2.14 -6.33
CA ASN A 79 -8.84 3.12 -7.40
C ASN A 79 -9.32 4.49 -6.86
N LEU A 80 -10.28 4.48 -5.92
CA LEU A 80 -10.75 5.71 -5.27
C LEU A 80 -9.65 6.39 -4.45
N TYR A 81 -8.83 5.61 -3.75
CA TYR A 81 -7.69 6.15 -3.01
C TYR A 81 -6.65 6.77 -3.94
N LEU A 82 -6.29 6.09 -5.02
CA LEU A 82 -5.28 6.56 -5.98
C LEU A 82 -5.70 7.81 -6.77
N VAL A 83 -6.97 8.19 -6.71
CA VAL A 83 -7.51 9.45 -7.24
C VAL A 83 -7.89 10.45 -6.14
N GLY A 84 -7.52 10.17 -4.88
CA GLY A 84 -7.74 11.07 -3.74
C GLY A 84 -9.20 11.20 -3.29
N LYS A 85 -10.10 10.28 -3.71
CA LYS A 85 -11.52 10.31 -3.33
C LYS A 85 -11.82 9.66 -1.98
N ILE A 86 -10.93 8.82 -1.47
CA ILE A 86 -11.00 8.27 -0.11
C ILE A 86 -9.64 8.40 0.57
N CYS A 87 -9.65 8.53 1.90
CA CYS A 87 -8.45 8.65 2.71
C CYS A 87 -8.11 7.37 3.46
N GLU A 88 -9.05 6.42 3.55
CA GLU A 88 -8.93 5.19 4.33
C GLU A 88 -9.53 4.01 3.60
N PHE A 89 -9.00 2.82 3.91
CA PHE A 89 -9.51 1.54 3.41
C PHE A 89 -10.41 0.89 4.44
N SER A 90 -11.60 0.45 4.02
CA SER A 90 -12.57 -0.27 4.86
C SER A 90 -12.56 -1.79 4.62
N ILE A 91 -11.78 -2.27 3.64
CA ILE A 91 -11.61 -3.70 3.39
C ILE A 91 -11.04 -4.41 4.64
N PRO A 92 -11.63 -5.54 5.07
CA PRO A 92 -11.04 -6.33 6.15
C PRO A 92 -9.66 -6.85 5.76
N ILE A 93 -8.66 -6.58 6.62
CA ILE A 93 -7.30 -7.05 6.43
C ILE A 93 -6.95 -8.14 7.45
N LYS A 94 -5.94 -8.96 7.12
CA LYS A 94 -5.31 -9.90 8.04
C LYS A 94 -3.80 -9.75 7.95
N ILE A 95 -3.21 -9.32 9.08
CA ILE A 95 -1.75 -9.13 9.18
C ILE A 95 -1.14 -10.39 9.78
N TYR A 96 -0.14 -10.91 9.08
CA TYR A 96 0.67 -12.02 9.54
C TYR A 96 2.05 -11.54 9.97
N GLY A 97 2.64 -12.21 10.95
CA GLY A 97 3.96 -11.93 11.46
C GLY A 97 4.08 -12.13 12.97
N THR A 98 5.26 -11.79 13.52
CA THR A 98 5.48 -11.73 14.96
C THR A 98 4.65 -10.61 15.58
N GLU A 99 4.47 -10.63 16.89
CA GLU A 99 3.72 -9.58 17.60
C GLU A 99 4.34 -8.18 17.39
N PHE A 100 5.68 -8.10 17.37
CA PHE A 100 6.37 -6.85 17.05
C PHE A 100 6.04 -6.38 15.62
N GLN A 101 6.09 -7.27 14.62
CA GLN A 101 5.76 -6.91 13.23
C GLN A 101 4.31 -6.43 13.08
N LYS A 102 3.37 -7.13 13.70
CA LYS A 102 1.96 -6.75 13.70
C LYS A 102 1.78 -5.36 14.32
N LYS A 103 2.36 -5.13 15.49
CA LYS A 103 2.28 -3.85 16.18
C LYS A 103 2.87 -2.70 15.38
N VAL A 104 4.02 -2.89 14.72
CA VAL A 104 4.60 -1.89 13.81
C VAL A 104 3.65 -1.57 12.65
N LEU A 105 3.05 -2.59 12.02
CA LEU A 105 2.14 -2.39 10.90
C LEU A 105 0.83 -1.72 11.33
N GLU A 106 0.29 -2.07 12.50
CA GLU A 106 -0.91 -1.45 13.09
C GLU A 106 -0.67 0.03 13.43
N VAL A 107 0.45 0.34 14.08
CA VAL A 107 0.86 1.73 14.36
C VAL A 107 1.07 2.50 13.04
N THR A 108 1.70 1.89 12.04
CA THR A 108 1.85 2.54 10.74
C THR A 108 0.51 2.81 10.07
N ARG A 109 -0.47 1.90 10.20
CA ARG A 109 -1.81 2.06 9.67
C ARG A 109 -2.55 3.25 10.29
N SER A 110 -2.26 3.59 11.56
CA SER A 110 -2.89 4.72 12.25
C SER A 110 -2.33 6.09 11.86
N ILE A 111 -1.26 6.17 11.06
CA ILE A 111 -0.74 7.46 10.57
C ILE A 111 -1.79 8.10 9.66
N PRO A 112 -2.29 9.30 9.98
CA PRO A 112 -3.36 9.93 9.21
C PRO A 112 -2.96 10.24 7.76
N TYR A 113 -3.95 10.29 6.87
CA TYR A 113 -3.81 10.78 5.50
C TYR A 113 -3.22 12.19 5.48
N GLY A 114 -2.27 12.46 4.59
CA GLY A 114 -1.59 13.74 4.50
C GLY A 114 -0.60 14.05 5.63
N LYS A 115 -0.30 13.07 6.50
CA LYS A 115 0.70 13.22 7.57
C LYS A 115 1.84 12.24 7.37
N THR A 116 3.03 12.65 7.83
CA THR A 116 4.21 11.80 7.84
C THR A 116 4.74 11.62 9.26
N TRP A 117 5.25 10.43 9.55
CA TRP A 117 5.98 10.12 10.77
C TRP A 117 7.41 9.71 10.43
N THR A 118 8.32 9.89 11.38
CA THR A 118 9.66 9.33 11.25
C THR A 118 9.69 7.87 11.73
N TYR A 119 10.67 7.09 11.27
CA TYR A 119 10.90 5.73 11.80
C TYR A 119 11.06 5.72 13.32
N LYS A 120 11.62 6.80 13.90
CA LYS A 120 11.79 6.97 15.35
C LYS A 120 10.43 7.11 16.04
N GLN A 121 9.53 7.95 15.53
CA GLN A 121 8.17 8.11 16.08
C GLN A 121 7.39 6.79 16.03
N VAL A 122 7.51 6.02 14.95
CA VAL A 122 6.90 4.68 14.89
C VAL A 122 7.50 3.75 15.95
N ALA A 123 8.83 3.74 16.13
CA ALA A 123 9.51 2.92 17.14
C ALA A 123 9.08 3.29 18.58
N GLU A 124 8.93 4.58 18.87
CA GLU A 124 8.43 5.10 20.14
C GLU A 124 6.98 4.67 20.40
N ALA A 125 6.10 4.83 19.39
CA ALA A 125 4.68 4.44 19.48
C ALA A 125 4.49 2.92 19.65
N VAL A 126 5.40 2.11 19.13
CA VAL A 126 5.42 0.64 19.35
C VAL A 126 5.89 0.28 20.75
N GLY A 127 6.50 1.21 21.49
CA GLY A 127 7.09 1.00 22.82
C GLY A 127 8.53 0.47 22.79
N HIS A 128 9.21 0.58 21.64
CA HIS A 128 10.58 0.14 21.44
C HIS A 128 11.43 1.23 20.78
N PRO A 129 11.73 2.37 21.46
CA PRO A 129 12.36 3.55 20.84
C PRO A 129 13.75 3.28 20.23
N SER A 130 14.46 2.27 20.69
CA SER A 130 15.76 1.84 20.13
C SER A 130 15.62 0.97 18.86
N ALA A 131 14.41 0.47 18.54
CA ALA A 131 14.21 -0.51 17.47
C ALA A 131 14.03 0.13 16.08
N VAL A 132 14.54 1.33 15.82
CA VAL A 132 14.35 2.09 14.55
C VAL A 132 14.72 1.28 13.31
N ARG A 133 15.85 0.54 13.33
CA ARG A 133 16.26 -0.32 12.21
C ARG A 133 15.29 -1.49 12.02
N ALA A 134 14.81 -2.09 13.10
CA ALA A 134 13.86 -3.20 13.05
C ALA A 134 12.51 -2.73 12.47
N VAL A 135 12.04 -1.54 12.85
CA VAL A 135 10.87 -0.88 12.24
C VAL A 135 11.08 -0.71 10.74
N GLY A 136 12.23 -0.18 10.31
CA GLY A 136 12.56 -0.05 8.88
C GLY A 136 12.49 -1.38 8.13
N ASN A 137 13.02 -2.45 8.70
CA ASN A 137 12.96 -3.79 8.12
C ASN A 137 11.53 -4.34 8.00
N VAL A 138 10.68 -4.08 8.99
CA VAL A 138 9.26 -4.48 8.94
C VAL A 138 8.54 -3.73 7.83
N LEU A 139 8.71 -2.41 7.76
CA LEU A 139 8.06 -1.57 6.76
C LEU A 139 8.53 -1.87 5.33
N HIS A 140 9.82 -2.19 5.15
CA HIS A 140 10.36 -2.64 3.86
C HIS A 140 9.69 -3.93 3.36
N ARG A 141 9.28 -4.81 4.28
CA ARG A 141 8.60 -6.07 4.01
C ARG A 141 7.08 -6.00 4.14
N ASN A 142 6.50 -4.80 4.20
CA ASN A 142 5.06 -4.61 4.32
C ASN A 142 4.31 -5.40 3.24
N PRO A 143 3.46 -6.40 3.61
CA PRO A 143 2.72 -7.19 2.64
C PRO A 143 1.49 -6.48 2.08
N LEU A 144 1.00 -5.43 2.75
CA LEU A 144 -0.23 -4.69 2.44
C LEU A 144 0.11 -3.25 2.01
N GLN A 145 0.88 -3.15 0.92
CA GLN A 145 1.35 -1.87 0.40
C GLN A 145 0.16 -0.93 0.11
N VAL A 146 0.32 0.36 0.41
CA VAL A 146 -0.70 1.41 0.32
C VAL A 146 -1.78 1.29 1.40
N VAL A 147 -2.39 0.13 1.59
CA VAL A 147 -3.41 -0.12 2.64
C VAL A 147 -2.81 0.08 4.05
N ILE A 148 -1.58 -0.39 4.26
CA ILE A 148 -0.75 0.02 5.39
C ILE A 148 0.25 1.04 4.85
N PRO A 149 0.11 2.32 5.20
CA PRO A 149 0.75 3.43 4.50
C PRO A 149 2.22 3.60 4.91
N CYS A 150 3.07 2.61 4.63
CA CYS A 150 4.50 2.70 4.92
C CYS A 150 5.21 3.82 4.12
N HIS A 151 4.59 4.34 3.06
CA HIS A 151 5.05 5.55 2.36
C HIS A 151 4.98 6.82 3.23
N ARG A 152 4.10 6.88 4.26
CA ARG A 152 4.03 7.98 5.23
C ARG A 152 5.15 7.98 6.26
N VAL A 153 6.02 6.94 6.28
CA VAL A 153 7.15 6.89 7.19
C VAL A 153 8.42 7.36 6.48
N ILE A 154 9.04 8.42 6.99
CA ILE A 154 10.21 9.10 6.41
C ILE A 154 11.40 9.05 7.36
N ASP A 155 12.60 9.44 6.90
CA ASP A 155 13.75 9.55 7.81
C ASP A 155 13.66 10.82 8.69
N SER A 156 14.55 10.91 9.68
CA SER A 156 14.60 12.05 10.62
C SER A 156 14.98 13.37 9.96
N ARG A 157 15.50 13.35 8.73
CA ARG A 157 15.86 14.54 7.95
C ARG A 157 14.78 14.90 6.92
N GLY A 158 13.62 14.22 6.96
CA GLY A 158 12.53 14.44 6.00
C GLY A 158 12.75 13.79 4.62
N ARG A 159 13.83 13.01 4.44
CA ARG A 159 14.13 12.41 3.12
C ARG A 159 13.25 11.20 2.85
N LEU A 160 12.87 11.05 1.59
CA LEU A 160 12.07 9.94 1.09
C LEU A 160 12.97 8.72 0.79
N SER A 161 13.52 8.09 1.85
CA SER A 161 14.41 6.92 1.70
C SER A 161 13.70 5.62 2.06
N GLY A 162 14.25 4.48 1.61
CA GLY A 162 13.91 3.17 2.14
C GLY A 162 12.55 2.59 1.75
N PHE A 163 11.92 3.06 0.69
CA PHE A 163 10.63 2.51 0.23
C PHE A 163 10.83 1.32 -0.72
N ALA A 164 10.19 0.18 -0.42
CA ALA A 164 10.36 -1.07 -1.19
C ALA A 164 9.91 -0.97 -2.65
N LEU A 165 9.03 -0.02 -2.98
CA LEU A 165 8.49 0.21 -4.31
C LEU A 165 9.17 1.37 -5.06
N GLY A 166 10.30 1.84 -4.55
CA GLY A 166 11.02 2.99 -5.12
C GLY A 166 10.54 4.34 -4.58
N VAL A 167 11.48 5.29 -4.57
CA VAL A 167 11.26 6.63 -4.02
C VAL A 167 10.25 7.42 -4.87
N GLY A 168 10.21 7.19 -6.18
CA GLY A 168 9.27 7.85 -7.09
C GLY A 168 7.80 7.57 -6.74
N LEU A 169 7.44 6.30 -6.51
CA LEU A 169 6.07 5.97 -6.08
C LEU A 169 5.75 6.54 -4.70
N LYS A 170 6.69 6.49 -3.76
CA LYS A 170 6.52 7.10 -2.43
C LYS A 170 6.22 8.59 -2.53
N ARG A 171 7.01 9.32 -3.32
CA ARG A 171 6.83 10.75 -3.58
C ARG A 171 5.45 11.03 -4.16
N ARG A 172 5.05 10.29 -5.19
CA ARG A 172 3.75 10.44 -5.85
C ARG A 172 2.58 10.23 -4.89
N LEU A 173 2.64 9.20 -4.04
CA LEU A 173 1.62 8.96 -3.02
C LEU A 173 1.55 10.12 -2.01
N LEU A 174 2.68 10.59 -1.51
CA LEU A 174 2.74 11.69 -0.54
C LEU A 174 2.28 13.02 -1.13
N CYS A 175 2.61 13.32 -2.40
CA CYS A 175 2.09 14.50 -3.11
C CYS A 175 0.57 14.41 -3.28
N MET A 176 0.05 13.24 -3.71
CA MET A 176 -1.38 13.00 -3.87
C MET A 176 -2.13 13.19 -2.54
N GLU A 177 -1.52 12.79 -1.43
CA GLU A 177 -2.08 12.96 -0.09
C GLU A 177 -1.94 14.41 0.45
N GLY A 178 -1.22 15.29 -0.24
CA GLY A 178 -0.91 16.64 0.22
C GLY A 178 0.07 16.68 1.40
N ALA A 179 0.79 15.57 1.66
CA ALA A 179 1.78 15.47 2.73
C ALA A 179 3.10 16.18 2.39
N ILE A 180 3.39 16.35 1.09
CA ILE A 180 4.52 17.10 0.55
C ILE A 180 4.06 17.94 -0.66
N PRO A 181 4.75 19.07 -0.96
CA PRO A 181 4.39 19.92 -2.10
C PRO A 181 4.49 19.20 -3.45
N ASN A 182 3.58 19.54 -4.38
CA ASN A 182 3.58 18.98 -5.75
C ASN A 182 4.80 19.40 -6.59
N GLU A 183 5.44 20.50 -6.26
CA GLU A 183 6.65 21.00 -6.93
C GLU A 183 7.80 19.99 -6.92
N LEU A 184 7.84 19.12 -5.91
CA LEU A 184 8.79 18.01 -5.83
C LEU A 184 8.51 16.86 -6.82
N MET A 185 7.48 16.96 -7.65
CA MET A 185 7.20 15.98 -8.71
C MET A 185 8.05 16.20 -9.97
N LEU A 186 8.72 17.35 -10.08
CA LEU A 186 9.43 17.78 -11.29
C LEU A 186 10.96 17.51 -11.25
N GLU A 187 11.47 16.95 -10.17
CA GLU A 187 12.85 16.49 -10.00
C GLU A 187 12.90 14.94 -10.04
#